data_5950b56b03eabe74bf14520ef24f1776
#
_entry.id   5950b56b03eabe74bf14520ef24f1776
#
_cell.length_a   1.000
_cell.length_b   1.000
_cell.length_c   1.000
_cell.angle_alpha   90.00
_cell.angle_beta   90.00
_cell.angle_gamma   90.00
#
_symmetry.space_group_name_H-M   'P 1'
#
loop_
_entity.id
_entity.type
_entity.pdbx_description
1 polymer ?
#
loop_
_entity_poly.entity_id
_entity_poly.type
_entity_poly.pdbx_seq_one_letter_code
_entity_poly.pdbx_strand_id
1 'polypeptide(L)'
;KVLYFALYIVTDPGDTPLEKMQILNEKEYAEMRERYEDDFKAGMGAEAVKELLQGIDVAQLRDELTAELEGATGQKRVRLLKRLDVVDAFYHSGNKLEWMILDAIPVIPPDIRPMVQLDGGRFATSDLNDLYRRVINRNNRLKRLLELGAPEIIVRNEKRMLQESVDALIDNGRRGRPVTGPNNRPLKSLSDMLKGKQGRFRQNLLGKRVDYSGRSVIVVGPELKMHQCGLPKEMAIELFKPFVMKRLVETGVASNIKSARKMVERANNPAVWDSLEVVIKDHPVMLNRAPTLHRLGIQAFEPVLVEGRAIKLHPLACTAFNADFDGDQMAVHVPLSAEAQAEARMLMLAANNLLKPSDGKPVTVPTQDMVIGSYYLTMIKEGEPGQPKFYKDEARTQEVSFADVKADINKDFEDPRDYISNPAILCEISEEELAQKYGYYRSYKLYRDKDEAMMAYQEGSLGMHSPAKIRVTREVDGVTKSAVIITTIGRIIFNNPIPQDLGFVDRTDPAHEFDLEVSFVVKKKQLGQIAERCINVHGVSIASHVLDSIKAQGYKYSTVSGTTVAVCDALIPEKKKEYLAEAEKKVDGITYNFNYGFITNEERSSAVI
;
A
#
# COMPACT_ATOMS: atom_id res chain seq x y z
N LYS A 1 12.75 -33.17 -30.08
CA LYS A 1 12.52 -33.55 -31.48
C LYS A 1 12.13 -35.01 -31.62
N VAL A 2 12.65 -35.92 -30.80
CA VAL A 2 12.26 -37.34 -30.75
C VAL A 2 10.79 -37.50 -30.42
N LEU A 3 10.29 -36.83 -29.36
CA LEU A 3 8.89 -36.87 -28.94
C LEU A 3 7.87 -36.41 -30.02
N TYR A 4 8.33 -35.57 -30.97
CA TYR A 4 7.51 -35.07 -32.05
C TYR A 4 7.78 -35.75 -33.39
N PHE A 5 8.33 -36.94 -33.34
CA PHE A 5 8.53 -37.81 -34.51
C PHE A 5 9.38 -37.15 -35.62
N ALA A 6 10.36 -36.31 -35.23
CA ALA A 6 11.29 -35.70 -36.17
C ALA A 6 12.67 -36.33 -36.19
N LEU A 7 13.05 -37.09 -35.15
CA LEU A 7 14.34 -37.76 -35.00
C LEU A 7 14.14 -39.12 -34.36
N TYR A 8 14.98 -40.06 -34.72
CA TYR A 8 15.07 -41.39 -34.07
C TYR A 8 16.00 -41.31 -32.86
N ILE A 9 15.78 -42.16 -31.88
CA ILE A 9 16.69 -42.42 -30.77
C ILE A 9 16.97 -43.89 -30.66
N VAL A 10 18.24 -44.24 -30.50
CA VAL A 10 18.67 -45.64 -30.36
C VAL A 10 18.32 -46.13 -28.94
N THR A 11 17.44 -47.13 -28.86
CA THR A 11 17.03 -47.73 -27.58
C THR A 11 17.93 -48.91 -27.21
N ASP A 12 18.33 -49.74 -28.22
CA ASP A 12 19.27 -50.81 -28.07
C ASP A 12 20.27 -50.80 -29.23
N PRO A 13 21.58 -50.60 -28.98
CA PRO A 13 22.58 -50.53 -30.03
C PRO A 13 22.94 -51.89 -30.63
N GLY A 14 22.64 -53.06 -29.95
CA GLY A 14 23.04 -54.38 -30.40
C GLY A 14 24.55 -54.48 -30.67
N ASP A 15 24.94 -55.26 -31.71
CA ASP A 15 26.33 -55.43 -32.15
C ASP A 15 26.78 -54.39 -33.17
N THR A 16 26.20 -53.15 -33.14
CA THR A 16 26.48 -52.06 -34.08
C THR A 16 27.37 -51.01 -33.45
N PRO A 17 28.07 -50.17 -34.24
CA PRO A 17 28.90 -49.06 -33.73
C PRO A 17 28.10 -47.88 -33.17
N LEU A 18 26.80 -48.02 -33.00
CA LEU A 18 25.91 -47.01 -32.43
C LEU A 18 26.00 -46.99 -30.91
N GLU A 19 25.82 -45.80 -30.33
CA GLU A 19 25.75 -45.66 -28.87
C GLU A 19 24.28 -45.62 -28.40
N LYS A 20 24.02 -46.16 -27.21
CA LYS A 20 22.71 -46.06 -26.56
C LYS A 20 22.36 -44.57 -26.35
N MET A 21 21.12 -44.16 -26.66
CA MET A 21 20.63 -42.80 -26.67
C MET A 21 21.18 -41.90 -27.81
N GLN A 22 21.89 -42.44 -28.77
CA GLN A 22 22.30 -41.68 -29.95
C GLN A 22 21.08 -41.20 -30.75
N ILE A 23 21.13 -39.97 -31.21
CA ILE A 23 20.04 -39.37 -31.98
C ILE A 23 20.41 -39.46 -33.47
N LEU A 24 19.54 -40.06 -34.27
CA LEU A 24 19.70 -40.21 -35.70
C LEU A 24 18.65 -39.39 -36.46
N ASN A 25 19.05 -38.79 -37.55
CA ASN A 25 18.09 -38.25 -38.50
C ASN A 25 17.54 -39.36 -39.42
N GLU A 26 16.52 -39.02 -40.26
CA GLU A 26 15.85 -40.01 -41.09
C GLU A 26 16.79 -40.67 -42.13
N LYS A 27 17.76 -39.91 -42.63
CA LYS A 27 18.77 -40.43 -43.58
C LYS A 27 19.75 -41.39 -42.88
N GLU A 28 20.31 -40.97 -41.75
CA GLU A 28 21.22 -41.78 -40.96
C GLU A 28 20.56 -43.07 -40.48
N TYR A 29 19.30 -43.01 -40.10
CA TYR A 29 18.54 -44.17 -39.72
C TYR A 29 18.37 -45.14 -40.90
N ALA A 30 18.01 -44.64 -42.09
CA ALA A 30 17.86 -45.44 -43.29
C ALA A 30 19.18 -46.11 -43.70
N GLU A 31 20.30 -45.37 -43.67
CA GLU A 31 21.64 -45.89 -43.96
C GLU A 31 22.08 -46.96 -42.97
N MET A 32 21.83 -46.77 -41.68
CA MET A 32 22.16 -47.76 -40.64
C MET A 32 21.29 -49.00 -40.74
N ARG A 33 20.00 -48.85 -41.06
CA ARG A 33 19.08 -49.97 -41.25
C ARG A 33 19.42 -50.81 -42.50
N GLU A 34 19.91 -50.15 -43.56
CA GLU A 34 20.39 -50.86 -44.77
C GLU A 34 21.68 -51.64 -44.51
N ARG A 35 22.54 -51.20 -43.55
CA ARG A 35 23.81 -51.86 -43.22
C ARG A 35 23.68 -52.97 -42.18
N TYR A 36 22.82 -52.80 -41.18
CA TYR A 36 22.75 -53.63 -40.00
C TYR A 36 21.37 -54.28 -39.79
N GLU A 37 20.44 -54.10 -40.74
CA GLU A 37 19.07 -54.64 -40.73
C GLU A 37 18.38 -54.51 -39.34
N ASP A 38 18.16 -55.66 -38.64
CA ASP A 38 17.45 -55.72 -37.33
C ASP A 38 18.40 -55.84 -36.12
N ASP A 39 19.73 -55.65 -36.30
CA ASP A 39 20.72 -55.79 -35.23
C ASP A 39 20.70 -54.64 -34.22
N PHE A 40 19.96 -53.59 -34.48
CA PHE A 40 19.75 -52.49 -33.54
C PHE A 40 18.28 -52.07 -33.49
N LYS A 41 17.88 -51.51 -32.33
CA LYS A 41 16.58 -50.91 -32.16
C LYS A 41 16.68 -49.39 -32.03
N ALA A 42 15.92 -48.67 -32.85
CA ALA A 42 15.74 -47.23 -32.72
C ALA A 42 14.27 -46.91 -32.93
N GLY A 43 13.76 -45.99 -32.12
CA GLY A 43 12.36 -45.61 -32.11
C GLY A 43 12.14 -44.09 -32.11
N MET A 44 10.92 -43.70 -32.28
CA MET A 44 10.45 -42.30 -32.18
C MET A 44 9.35 -42.19 -31.15
N GLY A 45 9.17 -40.96 -30.65
CA GLY A 45 8.07 -40.63 -29.76
C GLY A 45 8.27 -41.00 -28.30
N ALA A 46 7.20 -40.90 -27.54
CA ALA A 46 7.20 -41.14 -26.10
C ALA A 46 7.48 -42.61 -25.75
N GLU A 47 7.09 -43.53 -26.62
CA GLU A 47 7.28 -45.00 -26.48
C GLU A 47 8.76 -45.36 -26.38
N ALA A 48 9.59 -44.86 -27.31
CA ALA A 48 11.04 -45.06 -27.29
C ALA A 48 11.71 -44.44 -26.05
N VAL A 49 11.25 -43.27 -25.61
CA VAL A 49 11.74 -42.63 -24.37
C VAL A 49 11.35 -43.45 -23.15
N LYS A 50 10.14 -44.03 -23.12
CA LYS A 50 9.70 -44.89 -22.01
C LYS A 50 10.57 -46.15 -21.91
N GLU A 51 10.89 -46.80 -23.03
CA GLU A 51 11.77 -47.99 -23.10
C GLU A 51 13.15 -47.66 -22.53
N LEU A 52 13.73 -46.51 -22.89
CA LEU A 52 15.00 -46.03 -22.35
C LEU A 52 14.95 -45.79 -20.83
N LEU A 53 13.85 -45.20 -20.32
CA LEU A 53 13.69 -44.93 -18.90
C LEU A 53 13.52 -46.22 -18.07
N GLN A 54 12.88 -47.23 -18.62
CA GLN A 54 12.76 -48.55 -17.99
C GLN A 54 14.11 -49.25 -17.81
N GLY A 55 15.06 -48.99 -18.71
CA GLY A 55 16.41 -49.58 -18.66
C GLY A 55 17.40 -48.84 -17.77
N ILE A 56 16.98 -47.84 -16.97
CA ILE A 56 17.87 -47.08 -16.08
C ILE A 56 17.65 -47.52 -14.63
N ASP A 57 18.74 -47.97 -13.98
CA ASP A 57 18.78 -48.19 -12.54
C ASP A 57 19.11 -46.86 -11.82
N VAL A 58 18.16 -46.36 -11.01
CA VAL A 58 18.28 -45.08 -10.30
C VAL A 58 19.39 -45.13 -9.25
N ALA A 59 19.58 -46.26 -8.56
CA ALA A 59 20.59 -46.39 -7.53
C ALA A 59 22.01 -46.36 -8.12
N GLN A 60 22.24 -47.16 -9.18
CA GLN A 60 23.51 -47.16 -9.88
C GLN A 60 23.84 -45.79 -10.49
N LEU A 61 22.88 -45.16 -11.15
CA LEU A 61 23.07 -43.83 -11.75
C LEU A 61 23.41 -42.75 -10.71
N ARG A 62 22.82 -42.85 -9.51
CA ARG A 62 23.13 -41.94 -8.41
C ARG A 62 24.60 -42.10 -7.97
N ASP A 63 25.03 -43.30 -7.79
CA ASP A 63 26.40 -43.62 -7.32
C ASP A 63 27.44 -43.20 -8.36
N GLU A 64 27.18 -43.41 -9.66
CA GLU A 64 28.01 -42.96 -10.77
C GLU A 64 28.12 -41.41 -10.80
N LEU A 65 27.00 -40.71 -10.69
CA LEU A 65 26.99 -39.22 -10.69
C LEU A 65 27.70 -38.66 -9.46
N THR A 66 27.59 -39.31 -8.31
CA THR A 66 28.29 -38.91 -7.09
C THR A 66 29.80 -39.03 -7.25
N ALA A 67 30.26 -40.15 -7.82
CA ALA A 67 31.68 -40.37 -8.13
C ALA A 67 32.22 -39.34 -9.16
N GLU A 68 31.45 -39.05 -10.23
CA GLU A 68 31.82 -38.03 -11.20
C GLU A 68 31.89 -36.61 -10.60
N LEU A 69 31.08 -36.35 -9.56
CA LEU A 69 31.03 -35.03 -8.91
C LEU A 69 32.32 -34.71 -8.15
N GLU A 70 32.97 -35.72 -7.56
CA GLU A 70 34.21 -35.57 -6.79
C GLU A 70 35.37 -35.03 -7.66
N GLY A 71 35.40 -35.40 -8.94
CA GLY A 71 36.41 -34.93 -9.90
C GLY A 71 36.02 -33.72 -10.76
N ALA A 72 34.80 -33.21 -10.63
CA ALA A 72 34.27 -32.19 -11.52
C ALA A 72 34.41 -30.76 -10.97
N THR A 73 34.81 -29.79 -11.83
CA THR A 73 34.95 -28.36 -11.50
C THR A 73 34.15 -27.49 -12.44
N GLY A 74 33.87 -26.23 -12.01
CA GLY A 74 33.23 -25.22 -12.83
C GLY A 74 31.81 -25.57 -13.31
N GLN A 75 31.51 -25.28 -14.56
CA GLN A 75 30.18 -25.51 -15.16
C GLN A 75 29.78 -27.01 -15.22
N LYS A 76 30.73 -27.93 -15.35
CA LYS A 76 30.47 -29.35 -15.36
C LYS A 76 29.90 -29.80 -14.02
N ARG A 77 30.46 -29.31 -12.91
CA ARG A 77 29.97 -29.57 -11.55
C ARG A 77 28.54 -29.10 -11.35
N VAL A 78 28.18 -27.88 -11.82
CA VAL A 78 26.82 -27.33 -11.70
C VAL A 78 25.80 -28.19 -12.48
N ARG A 79 26.17 -28.70 -13.65
CA ARG A 79 25.30 -29.59 -14.43
C ARG A 79 25.10 -30.96 -13.76
N LEU A 80 26.16 -31.50 -13.22
CA LEU A 80 26.11 -32.80 -12.49
C LEU A 80 25.29 -32.67 -11.22
N LEU A 81 25.45 -31.58 -10.44
CA LEU A 81 24.62 -31.32 -9.25
C LEU A 81 23.14 -31.26 -9.61
N LYS A 82 22.76 -30.51 -10.63
CA LYS A 82 21.35 -30.43 -11.06
C LYS A 82 20.79 -31.79 -11.52
N ARG A 83 21.61 -32.62 -12.12
CA ARG A 83 21.20 -33.95 -12.54
C ARG A 83 21.10 -34.90 -11.34
N LEU A 84 22.06 -34.82 -10.41
CA LEU A 84 22.05 -35.61 -9.17
C LEU A 84 20.83 -35.27 -8.31
N ASP A 85 20.49 -33.99 -8.15
CA ASP A 85 19.29 -33.55 -7.40
C ASP A 85 18.00 -34.26 -7.89
N VAL A 86 17.86 -34.38 -9.22
CA VAL A 86 16.69 -35.05 -9.82
C VAL A 86 16.73 -36.56 -9.56
N VAL A 87 17.89 -37.20 -9.73
CA VAL A 87 18.06 -38.64 -9.53
C VAL A 87 17.84 -38.99 -8.06
N ASP A 88 18.37 -38.18 -7.15
CA ASP A 88 18.22 -38.36 -5.71
C ASP A 88 16.77 -38.21 -5.25
N ALA A 89 16.03 -37.25 -5.85
CA ALA A 89 14.60 -37.10 -5.62
C ALA A 89 13.80 -38.32 -6.05
N PHE A 90 14.15 -38.97 -7.19
CA PHE A 90 13.54 -40.23 -7.61
C PHE A 90 13.90 -41.38 -6.69
N TYR A 91 15.15 -41.47 -6.27
CA TYR A 91 15.63 -42.52 -5.36
C TYR A 91 14.90 -42.50 -4.01
N HIS A 92 14.81 -41.31 -3.39
CA HIS A 92 14.15 -41.14 -2.09
C HIS A 92 12.62 -41.25 -2.14
N SER A 93 11.98 -40.82 -3.25
CA SER A 93 10.53 -40.91 -3.39
C SER A 93 10.02 -42.31 -3.75
N GLY A 94 10.89 -43.19 -4.24
CA GLY A 94 10.50 -44.53 -4.74
C GLY A 94 9.66 -44.48 -6.04
N ASN A 95 9.58 -43.36 -6.70
CA ASN A 95 8.86 -43.21 -7.96
C ASN A 95 9.67 -43.86 -9.10
N LYS A 96 8.99 -44.57 -10.00
CA LYS A 96 9.63 -45.14 -11.18
C LYS A 96 9.81 -44.07 -12.26
N LEU A 97 10.95 -44.08 -12.94
CA LEU A 97 11.26 -43.15 -14.03
C LEU A 97 10.26 -43.24 -15.20
N GLU A 98 9.77 -44.43 -15.50
CA GLU A 98 8.79 -44.68 -16.56
C GLU A 98 7.46 -43.93 -16.35
N TRP A 99 7.14 -43.53 -15.10
CA TRP A 99 5.92 -42.78 -14.80
C TRP A 99 5.95 -41.33 -15.31
N MET A 100 7.10 -40.85 -15.77
CA MET A 100 7.18 -39.58 -16.48
C MET A 100 6.46 -39.60 -17.84
N ILE A 101 6.22 -40.80 -18.39
CA ILE A 101 5.46 -41.02 -19.61
C ILE A 101 4.08 -41.54 -19.23
N LEU A 102 3.06 -40.81 -19.62
CA LEU A 102 1.67 -41.14 -19.32
C LEU A 102 1.13 -42.21 -20.30
N ASP A 103 0.63 -43.32 -19.80
CA ASP A 103 -0.12 -44.31 -20.58
C ASP A 103 -1.60 -43.96 -20.69
N ALA A 104 -2.13 -43.30 -19.67
CA ALA A 104 -3.51 -42.85 -19.61
C ALA A 104 -3.57 -41.38 -19.17
N ILE A 105 -4.42 -40.61 -19.80
CA ILE A 105 -4.62 -39.20 -19.44
C ILE A 105 -5.73 -39.09 -18.41
N PRO A 106 -5.50 -38.49 -17.23
CA PRO A 106 -6.53 -38.29 -16.24
C PRO A 106 -7.56 -37.27 -16.74
N VAL A 107 -8.83 -37.60 -16.56
CA VAL A 107 -9.95 -36.70 -16.89
C VAL A 107 -10.51 -36.11 -15.60
N ILE A 108 -10.50 -34.81 -15.49
CA ILE A 108 -11.03 -34.13 -14.31
C ILE A 108 -12.56 -34.23 -14.25
N PRO A 109 -13.17 -34.17 -13.05
CA PRO A 109 -14.62 -34.24 -12.88
C PRO A 109 -15.37 -33.15 -13.65
N PRO A 110 -16.63 -33.41 -14.10
CA PRO A 110 -17.44 -32.46 -14.85
C PRO A 110 -17.67 -31.12 -14.13
N ASP A 111 -17.78 -31.12 -12.81
CA ASP A 111 -18.01 -29.93 -12.00
C ASP A 111 -16.87 -28.89 -12.12
N ILE A 112 -15.64 -29.34 -12.38
CA ILE A 112 -14.47 -28.46 -12.57
C ILE A 112 -14.37 -27.96 -14.02
N ARG A 113 -15.08 -28.59 -14.97
CA ARG A 113 -15.15 -28.20 -16.38
C ARG A 113 -16.61 -28.10 -16.86
N PRO A 114 -17.39 -27.19 -16.26
CA PRO A 114 -18.82 -27.16 -16.45
C PRO A 114 -19.22 -26.85 -17.90
N MET A 115 -20.37 -27.39 -18.31
CA MET A 115 -21.09 -27.01 -19.49
C MET A 115 -22.48 -26.53 -19.06
N VAL A 116 -22.76 -25.22 -19.22
CA VAL A 116 -23.99 -24.57 -18.75
C VAL A 116 -24.80 -24.12 -19.94
N GLN A 117 -26.10 -24.41 -19.94
CA GLN A 117 -27.02 -23.91 -20.93
C GLN A 117 -27.37 -22.46 -20.62
N LEU A 118 -27.19 -21.58 -21.60
CA LEU A 118 -27.58 -20.17 -21.55
C LEU A 118 -29.00 -20.00 -22.11
N ASP A 119 -29.60 -18.86 -21.79
CA ASP A 119 -30.89 -18.47 -22.40
C ASP A 119 -30.78 -18.46 -23.93
N GLY A 120 -31.79 -19.02 -24.61
CA GLY A 120 -31.77 -19.17 -26.05
C GLY A 120 -31.13 -20.45 -26.59
N GLY A 121 -30.93 -21.49 -25.74
CA GLY A 121 -30.46 -22.82 -26.15
C GLY A 121 -28.98 -22.93 -26.50
N ARG A 122 -28.18 -21.90 -26.24
CA ARG A 122 -26.72 -21.92 -26.41
C ARG A 122 -26.04 -22.53 -25.17
N PHE A 123 -24.93 -23.21 -25.38
CA PHE A 123 -24.12 -23.76 -24.29
C PHE A 123 -22.84 -22.95 -24.10
N ALA A 124 -22.58 -22.54 -22.86
CA ALA A 124 -21.26 -22.07 -22.43
C ALA A 124 -20.49 -23.26 -21.90
N THR A 125 -19.33 -23.53 -22.47
CA THR A 125 -18.50 -24.67 -22.09
C THR A 125 -17.11 -24.19 -21.66
N SER A 126 -16.48 -24.93 -20.74
CA SER A 126 -15.09 -24.71 -20.38
C SER A 126 -14.16 -25.04 -21.56
N ASP A 127 -13.09 -24.26 -21.71
CA ASP A 127 -12.06 -24.49 -22.74
C ASP A 127 -11.44 -25.90 -22.62
N LEU A 128 -11.38 -26.47 -21.41
CA LEU A 128 -10.89 -27.83 -21.19
C LEU A 128 -11.71 -28.89 -21.93
N ASN A 129 -13.01 -28.73 -22.04
CA ASN A 129 -13.86 -29.68 -22.78
C ASN A 129 -13.47 -29.74 -24.26
N ASP A 130 -13.09 -28.60 -24.87
CA ASP A 130 -12.60 -28.56 -26.24
C ASP A 130 -11.22 -29.23 -26.38
N LEU A 131 -10.33 -29.01 -25.44
CA LEU A 131 -9.02 -29.64 -25.43
C LEU A 131 -9.13 -31.17 -25.24
N TYR A 132 -9.95 -31.66 -24.32
CA TYR A 132 -10.22 -33.09 -24.16
C TYR A 132 -10.84 -33.69 -25.43
N ARG A 133 -11.81 -33.02 -26.03
CA ARG A 133 -12.43 -33.46 -27.28
C ARG A 133 -11.40 -33.62 -28.41
N ARG A 134 -10.44 -32.71 -28.52
CA ARG A 134 -9.38 -32.79 -29.52
C ARG A 134 -8.49 -34.00 -29.29
N VAL A 135 -8.12 -34.28 -28.05
CA VAL A 135 -7.32 -35.49 -27.70
C VAL A 135 -8.11 -36.75 -28.07
N ILE A 136 -9.37 -36.86 -27.69
CA ILE A 136 -10.20 -38.04 -27.96
C ILE A 136 -10.35 -38.27 -29.47
N ASN A 137 -10.63 -37.21 -30.22
CA ASN A 137 -10.79 -37.30 -31.67
C ASN A 137 -9.52 -37.76 -32.38
N ARG A 138 -8.34 -37.24 -31.95
CA ARG A 138 -7.05 -37.66 -32.49
C ARG A 138 -6.73 -39.09 -32.12
N ASN A 139 -6.98 -39.51 -30.90
CA ASN A 139 -6.78 -40.88 -30.46
C ASN A 139 -7.68 -41.86 -31.25
N ASN A 140 -8.97 -41.56 -31.42
CA ASN A 140 -9.87 -42.43 -32.18
C ASN A 140 -9.48 -42.52 -33.66
N ARG A 141 -9.00 -41.40 -34.22
CA ARG A 141 -8.48 -41.39 -35.59
C ARG A 141 -7.24 -42.26 -35.74
N LEU A 142 -6.28 -42.12 -34.83
CA LEU A 142 -5.08 -42.93 -34.79
C LEU A 142 -5.42 -44.44 -34.70
N LYS A 143 -6.37 -44.80 -33.80
CA LYS A 143 -6.80 -46.18 -33.63
C LYS A 143 -7.35 -46.77 -34.96
N ARG A 144 -8.19 -46.03 -35.65
CA ARG A 144 -8.73 -46.42 -36.97
C ARG A 144 -7.63 -46.57 -38.03
N LEU A 145 -6.65 -45.70 -38.06
CA LEU A 145 -5.54 -45.78 -39.00
C LEU A 145 -4.66 -47.00 -38.75
N LEU A 146 -4.44 -47.38 -37.50
CA LEU A 146 -3.74 -48.60 -37.12
C LEU A 146 -4.52 -49.85 -37.50
N GLU A 147 -5.84 -49.90 -37.28
CA GLU A 147 -6.76 -50.98 -37.65
C GLU A 147 -6.81 -51.19 -39.19
N LEU A 148 -6.72 -50.12 -39.95
CA LEU A 148 -6.75 -50.15 -41.43
C LEU A 148 -5.38 -50.41 -42.07
N GLY A 149 -4.28 -50.57 -41.29
CA GLY A 149 -2.97 -50.78 -41.83
C GLY A 149 -2.45 -49.60 -42.67
N ALA A 150 -2.75 -48.38 -42.29
CA ALA A 150 -2.35 -47.19 -43.04
C ALA A 150 -0.85 -47.01 -43.17
N PRO A 151 -0.32 -46.35 -44.21
CA PRO A 151 1.12 -46.11 -44.38
C PRO A 151 1.76 -45.43 -43.14
N GLU A 152 2.95 -45.86 -42.81
CA GLU A 152 3.68 -45.42 -41.61
C GLU A 152 3.81 -43.89 -41.49
N ILE A 153 4.00 -43.19 -42.61
CA ILE A 153 4.11 -41.74 -42.66
C ILE A 153 2.82 -41.06 -42.11
N ILE A 154 1.65 -41.60 -42.45
CA ILE A 154 0.37 -41.09 -41.99
C ILE A 154 0.19 -41.37 -40.49
N VAL A 155 0.48 -42.61 -40.07
CA VAL A 155 0.41 -43.03 -38.66
C VAL A 155 1.35 -42.14 -37.79
N ARG A 156 2.58 -41.93 -38.25
CA ARG A 156 3.59 -41.10 -37.58
C ARG A 156 3.11 -39.64 -37.44
N ASN A 157 2.52 -39.08 -38.47
CA ASN A 157 1.96 -37.73 -38.41
C ASN A 157 0.77 -37.63 -37.44
N GLU A 158 -0.12 -38.61 -37.41
CA GLU A 158 -1.25 -38.63 -36.46
C GLU A 158 -0.77 -38.84 -35.00
N LYS A 159 0.26 -39.66 -34.76
CA LYS A 159 0.92 -39.79 -33.45
C LYS A 159 1.50 -38.43 -33.00
N ARG A 160 2.15 -37.69 -33.89
CA ARG A 160 2.66 -36.32 -33.63
C ARG A 160 1.53 -35.35 -33.27
N MET A 161 0.42 -35.37 -34.01
CA MET A 161 -0.72 -34.51 -33.76
C MET A 161 -1.43 -34.87 -32.43
N LEU A 162 -1.46 -36.15 -32.05
CA LEU A 162 -1.95 -36.58 -30.75
C LEU A 162 -1.05 -36.06 -29.60
N GLN A 163 0.27 -36.17 -29.74
CA GLN A 163 1.21 -35.58 -28.79
C GLN A 163 1.03 -34.07 -28.63
N GLU A 164 0.88 -33.35 -29.72
CA GLU A 164 0.61 -31.90 -29.70
C GLU A 164 -0.72 -31.57 -29.01
N SER A 165 -1.75 -32.39 -29.17
CA SER A 165 -3.04 -32.22 -28.51
C SER A 165 -2.95 -32.44 -27.00
N VAL A 166 -2.17 -33.43 -26.57
CA VAL A 166 -1.91 -33.71 -25.15
C VAL A 166 -1.07 -32.58 -24.51
N ASP A 167 -0.06 -32.12 -25.22
CA ASP A 167 0.75 -30.99 -24.76
C ASP A 167 -0.09 -29.71 -24.57
N ALA A 168 -1.01 -29.45 -25.52
CA ALA A 168 -1.93 -28.32 -25.42
C ALA A 168 -2.94 -28.46 -24.25
N LEU A 169 -3.37 -29.68 -23.94
CA LEU A 169 -4.23 -29.95 -22.77
C LEU A 169 -3.50 -29.63 -21.45
N ILE A 170 -2.22 -30.01 -21.34
CA ILE A 170 -1.43 -29.82 -20.12
C ILE A 170 -0.96 -28.37 -19.99
N ASP A 171 -0.30 -27.81 -21.01
CA ASP A 171 0.22 -26.43 -21.00
C ASP A 171 0.19 -25.81 -22.40
N ASN A 172 -0.91 -25.19 -22.75
CA ASN A 172 -1.13 -24.61 -24.08
C ASN A 172 -0.21 -23.39 -24.32
N GLY A 173 0.50 -23.40 -25.44
CA GLY A 173 1.40 -22.31 -25.82
C GLY A 173 2.81 -22.42 -25.24
N ARG A 174 3.14 -23.44 -24.42
CA ARG A 174 4.50 -23.66 -23.95
C ARG A 174 5.46 -23.99 -25.10
N ARG A 175 4.96 -24.63 -26.14
CA ARG A 175 5.74 -25.02 -27.30
C ARG A 175 4.98 -24.70 -28.59
N GLY A 176 5.52 -23.85 -29.43
CA GLY A 176 4.92 -23.43 -30.68
C GLY A 176 3.74 -22.47 -30.51
N ARG A 177 2.91 -22.40 -31.52
CA ARG A 177 1.72 -21.54 -31.49
C ARG A 177 0.63 -22.17 -30.59
N PRO A 178 0.00 -21.38 -29.70
CA PRO A 178 -1.07 -21.89 -28.87
C PRO A 178 -2.27 -22.31 -29.69
N VAL A 179 -2.95 -23.34 -29.25
CA VAL A 179 -4.26 -23.74 -29.78
C VAL A 179 -5.27 -22.67 -29.42
N THR A 180 -5.98 -22.15 -30.42
CA THR A 180 -6.95 -21.08 -30.25
C THR A 180 -8.38 -21.57 -30.44
N GLY A 181 -9.29 -20.88 -29.79
CA GLY A 181 -10.75 -20.99 -29.98
C GLY A 181 -11.30 -19.90 -30.92
N PRO A 182 -12.61 -19.61 -30.85
CA PRO A 182 -13.20 -18.49 -31.57
C PRO A 182 -12.48 -17.17 -31.26
N ASN A 183 -12.39 -16.29 -32.26
CA ASN A 183 -11.73 -15.00 -32.18
C ASN A 183 -10.22 -15.07 -31.87
N ASN A 184 -9.54 -16.13 -32.28
CA ASN A 184 -8.10 -16.36 -32.07
C ASN A 184 -7.64 -16.27 -30.59
N ARG A 185 -8.55 -16.41 -29.64
CA ARG A 185 -8.22 -16.45 -28.22
C ARG A 185 -7.56 -17.80 -27.87
N PRO A 186 -6.37 -17.81 -27.21
CA PRO A 186 -5.76 -19.05 -26.72
C PRO A 186 -6.70 -19.76 -25.75
N LEU A 187 -6.83 -21.09 -25.88
CA LEU A 187 -7.62 -21.90 -24.98
C LEU A 187 -6.87 -22.09 -23.65
N LYS A 188 -7.62 -22.01 -22.54
CA LYS A 188 -7.07 -22.15 -21.18
C LYS A 188 -6.80 -23.63 -20.86
N SER A 189 -5.53 -23.98 -20.69
CA SER A 189 -5.08 -25.35 -20.37
C SER A 189 -5.16 -25.68 -18.87
N LEU A 190 -4.88 -26.94 -18.50
CA LEU A 190 -4.80 -27.38 -17.10
C LEU A 190 -3.77 -26.56 -16.30
N SER A 191 -2.60 -26.31 -16.89
CA SER A 191 -1.56 -25.48 -16.26
C SER A 191 -2.03 -24.05 -16.02
N ASP A 192 -2.78 -23.45 -16.96
CA ASP A 192 -3.32 -22.11 -16.85
C ASP A 192 -4.40 -21.98 -15.78
N MET A 193 -5.04 -23.10 -15.41
CA MET A 193 -5.98 -23.12 -14.28
C MET A 193 -5.27 -23.00 -12.92
N LEU A 194 -3.99 -23.35 -12.84
CA LEU A 194 -3.23 -23.35 -11.61
C LEU A 194 -2.34 -22.11 -11.47
N LYS A 195 -1.69 -21.68 -12.58
CA LYS A 195 -0.71 -20.59 -12.60
C LYS A 195 -1.34 -19.21 -12.86
N GLY A 196 -0.59 -18.17 -12.51
CA GLY A 196 -0.97 -16.77 -12.77
C GLY A 196 -1.97 -16.19 -11.77
N LYS A 197 -2.39 -14.94 -12.01
CA LYS A 197 -3.32 -14.19 -11.12
C LYS A 197 -4.72 -14.82 -11.03
N GLN A 198 -5.17 -15.45 -12.12
CA GLN A 198 -6.49 -16.10 -12.23
C GLN A 198 -6.40 -17.61 -11.98
N GLY A 199 -5.23 -18.11 -11.61
CA GLY A 199 -5.04 -19.51 -11.28
C GLY A 199 -5.57 -19.88 -9.90
N ARG A 200 -5.81 -21.18 -9.69
CA ARG A 200 -6.40 -21.71 -8.47
C ARG A 200 -5.59 -21.33 -7.21
N PHE A 201 -4.27 -21.36 -7.29
CA PHE A 201 -3.42 -21.00 -6.15
C PHE A 201 -3.65 -19.55 -5.69
N ARG A 202 -3.56 -18.59 -6.60
CA ARG A 202 -3.66 -17.17 -6.24
C ARG A 202 -5.09 -16.68 -6.04
N GLN A 203 -6.06 -17.24 -6.76
CA GLN A 203 -7.44 -16.76 -6.73
C GLN A 203 -8.30 -17.44 -5.66
N ASN A 204 -8.03 -18.72 -5.33
CA ASN A 204 -8.92 -19.51 -4.49
C ASN A 204 -8.26 -20.13 -3.25
N LEU A 205 -6.91 -20.29 -3.23
CA LEU A 205 -6.19 -20.89 -2.12
C LEU A 205 -5.46 -19.87 -1.26
N LEU A 206 -4.65 -19.00 -1.86
CA LEU A 206 -3.94 -17.94 -1.12
C LEU A 206 -4.86 -16.78 -0.71
N GLY A 207 -5.99 -16.65 -1.37
CA GLY A 207 -7.03 -15.68 -1.03
C GLY A 207 -8.37 -16.16 -1.51
N LYS A 208 -9.42 -15.91 -0.72
CA LYS A 208 -10.81 -16.28 -1.05
C LYS A 208 -11.68 -15.04 -0.96
N ARG A 209 -12.78 -15.03 -1.70
CA ARG A 209 -13.86 -14.07 -1.48
C ARG A 209 -14.54 -14.42 -0.16
N VAL A 210 -14.79 -13.41 0.66
CA VAL A 210 -15.39 -13.59 1.98
C VAL A 210 -16.72 -12.86 2.05
N ASP A 211 -17.67 -13.44 2.79
CA ASP A 211 -18.93 -12.81 3.13
C ASP A 211 -18.74 -11.73 4.22
N TYR A 212 -19.78 -11.00 4.55
CA TYR A 212 -19.76 -9.91 5.53
C TYR A 212 -18.68 -8.86 5.20
N SER A 213 -18.54 -8.58 3.93
CA SER A 213 -17.64 -7.54 3.43
C SER A 213 -18.33 -6.68 2.39
N GLY A 214 -17.94 -5.42 2.34
CA GLY A 214 -18.46 -4.45 1.38
C GLY A 214 -17.34 -3.53 0.90
N ARG A 215 -17.62 -2.73 -0.12
CA ARG A 215 -16.68 -1.76 -0.66
C ARG A 215 -17.42 -0.48 -1.05
N SER A 216 -16.83 0.67 -0.71
CA SER A 216 -17.35 1.96 -1.12
C SER A 216 -16.22 2.99 -1.24
N VAL A 217 -16.57 4.13 -1.83
CA VAL A 217 -15.70 5.31 -1.91
C VAL A 217 -15.50 5.88 -0.51
N ILE A 218 -14.33 6.46 -0.25
CA ILE A 218 -14.02 7.13 1.01
C ILE A 218 -14.12 8.65 0.88
N VAL A 219 -14.52 9.27 1.97
CA VAL A 219 -14.51 10.74 2.14
C VAL A 219 -13.94 11.09 3.50
N VAL A 220 -13.51 12.34 3.66
CA VAL A 220 -12.97 12.81 4.92
C VAL A 220 -14.06 12.90 5.99
N GLY A 221 -13.73 12.46 7.22
CA GLY A 221 -14.58 12.59 8.42
C GLY A 221 -13.83 13.38 9.51
N PRO A 222 -13.78 14.71 9.46
CA PRO A 222 -13.04 15.51 10.44
C PRO A 222 -13.64 15.46 11.84
N GLU A 223 -14.92 15.15 11.95
CA GLU A 223 -15.66 15.00 13.21
C GLU A 223 -15.36 13.69 13.95
N LEU A 224 -14.82 12.69 13.25
CA LEU A 224 -14.55 11.37 13.83
C LEU A 224 -13.39 11.42 14.82
N LYS A 225 -13.47 10.56 15.85
CA LYS A 225 -12.33 10.28 16.73
C LYS A 225 -11.39 9.25 16.09
N MET A 226 -10.17 9.14 16.60
CA MET A 226 -9.11 8.28 16.02
C MET A 226 -9.53 6.81 15.91
N HIS A 227 -10.34 6.32 16.83
CA HIS A 227 -10.85 4.95 16.83
C HIS A 227 -12.13 4.76 16.02
N GLN A 228 -12.71 5.81 15.43
CA GLN A 228 -13.99 5.77 14.75
C GLN A 228 -13.86 5.83 13.23
N CYS A 229 -14.83 5.18 12.55
CA CYS A 229 -15.06 5.36 11.10
C CYS A 229 -16.55 5.59 10.85
N GLY A 230 -16.86 6.35 9.82
CA GLY A 230 -18.25 6.55 9.39
C GLY A 230 -18.66 5.46 8.40
N LEU A 231 -19.66 4.64 8.76
CA LEU A 231 -20.19 3.58 7.92
C LEU A 231 -21.57 3.99 7.37
N PRO A 232 -21.77 3.97 6.03
CA PRO A 232 -23.08 4.25 5.43
C PRO A 232 -24.18 3.34 6.00
N LYS A 233 -25.33 3.93 6.35
CA LYS A 233 -26.47 3.17 6.92
C LYS A 233 -26.92 2.02 6.03
N GLU A 234 -27.00 2.25 4.70
CA GLU A 234 -27.40 1.22 3.73
C GLU A 234 -26.40 0.05 3.72
N MET A 235 -25.12 0.33 3.83
CA MET A 235 -24.07 -0.71 3.89
C MET A 235 -24.11 -1.44 5.24
N ALA A 236 -24.27 -0.71 6.34
CA ALA A 236 -24.29 -1.27 7.68
C ALA A 236 -25.44 -2.28 7.85
N ILE A 237 -26.65 -1.99 7.36
CA ILE A 237 -27.80 -2.88 7.50
C ILE A 237 -27.58 -4.20 6.77
N GLU A 238 -26.93 -4.20 5.60
CA GLU A 238 -26.62 -5.43 4.88
C GLU A 238 -25.49 -6.23 5.53
N LEU A 239 -24.42 -5.56 6.01
CA LEU A 239 -23.31 -6.23 6.67
C LEU A 239 -23.70 -6.86 8.01
N PHE A 240 -24.53 -6.17 8.80
CA PHE A 240 -24.97 -6.61 10.11
C PHE A 240 -26.35 -7.31 10.10
N LYS A 241 -26.87 -7.63 8.92
CA LYS A 241 -28.21 -8.23 8.74
C LYS A 241 -28.52 -9.40 9.67
N PRO A 242 -27.67 -10.43 9.86
CA PRO A 242 -27.97 -11.53 10.76
C PRO A 242 -28.04 -11.10 12.24
N PHE A 243 -27.20 -10.18 12.64
CA PHE A 243 -27.16 -9.68 14.02
C PHE A 243 -28.41 -8.84 14.34
N VAL A 244 -28.83 -7.99 13.40
CA VAL A 244 -30.07 -7.19 13.52
C VAL A 244 -31.29 -8.11 13.56
N MET A 245 -31.35 -9.12 12.66
CA MET A 245 -32.45 -10.10 12.68
C MET A 245 -32.54 -10.86 14.00
N LYS A 246 -31.40 -11.29 14.53
CA LYS A 246 -31.33 -11.96 15.85
C LYS A 246 -31.88 -11.06 16.92
N ARG A 247 -31.45 -9.80 16.97
CA ARG A 247 -31.91 -8.85 18.01
C ARG A 247 -33.40 -8.52 17.89
N LEU A 248 -33.91 -8.35 16.66
CA LEU A 248 -35.37 -8.11 16.47
C LEU A 248 -36.25 -9.27 16.96
N VAL A 249 -35.75 -10.49 16.88
CA VAL A 249 -36.44 -11.66 17.42
C VAL A 249 -36.31 -11.71 18.95
N GLU A 250 -35.15 -11.45 19.52
CA GLU A 250 -34.88 -11.42 20.96
C GLU A 250 -35.70 -10.34 21.68
N THR A 251 -35.86 -9.17 21.07
CA THR A 251 -36.66 -8.06 21.61
C THR A 251 -38.17 -8.23 21.39
N GLY A 252 -38.60 -9.30 20.71
CA GLY A 252 -40.02 -9.58 20.45
C GLY A 252 -40.67 -8.68 19.36
N VAL A 253 -39.92 -7.82 18.73
CA VAL A 253 -40.42 -6.97 17.62
C VAL A 253 -40.80 -7.80 16.39
N ALA A 254 -40.07 -8.90 16.18
CA ALA A 254 -40.37 -9.87 15.14
C ALA A 254 -40.70 -11.24 15.77
N SER A 255 -41.76 -11.88 15.28
CA SER A 255 -42.21 -13.19 15.83
C SER A 255 -41.30 -14.35 15.39
N ASN A 256 -40.60 -14.23 14.28
CA ASN A 256 -39.69 -15.24 13.75
C ASN A 256 -38.65 -14.63 12.77
N ILE A 257 -37.64 -15.40 12.44
CA ILE A 257 -36.55 -14.97 11.55
C ILE A 257 -37.07 -14.55 10.15
N LYS A 258 -38.13 -15.21 9.63
CA LYS A 258 -38.73 -14.88 8.33
C LYS A 258 -39.41 -13.51 8.35
N SER A 259 -40.06 -13.16 9.45
CA SER A 259 -40.66 -11.85 9.67
C SER A 259 -39.58 -10.79 9.85
N ALA A 260 -38.55 -11.07 10.66
CA ALA A 260 -37.41 -10.18 10.85
C ALA A 260 -36.70 -9.85 9.53
N ARG A 261 -36.47 -10.86 8.66
CA ARG A 261 -35.89 -10.66 7.32
C ARG A 261 -36.71 -9.68 6.48
N LYS A 262 -38.04 -9.87 6.42
CA LYS A 262 -38.91 -8.96 5.67
C LYS A 262 -38.92 -7.54 6.21
N MET A 263 -38.79 -7.38 7.54
CA MET A 263 -38.70 -6.06 8.18
C MET A 263 -37.39 -5.36 7.82
N VAL A 264 -36.27 -6.08 7.85
CA VAL A 264 -34.95 -5.55 7.50
C VAL A 264 -34.87 -5.20 6.00
N GLU A 265 -35.42 -6.05 5.12
CA GLU A 265 -35.44 -5.80 3.66
C GLU A 265 -36.27 -4.56 3.28
N ARG A 266 -37.32 -4.27 4.03
CA ARG A 266 -38.14 -3.07 3.78
C ARG A 266 -37.54 -1.81 4.41
N ALA A 267 -36.75 -1.96 5.48
CA ALA A 267 -36.05 -0.90 6.23
C ALA A 267 -36.94 0.32 6.63
N ASN A 268 -38.28 0.15 6.63
CA ASN A 268 -39.23 1.24 6.87
C ASN A 268 -39.60 1.38 8.37
N ASN A 269 -39.16 0.45 9.22
CA ASN A 269 -39.50 0.46 10.64
C ASN A 269 -38.36 1.08 11.46
N PRO A 270 -38.61 2.13 12.27
CA PRO A 270 -37.62 2.72 13.16
C PRO A 270 -36.93 1.70 14.07
N ALA A 271 -37.62 0.68 14.56
CA ALA A 271 -37.07 -0.38 15.40
C ALA A 271 -35.90 -1.16 14.74
N VAL A 272 -35.82 -1.19 13.40
CA VAL A 272 -34.70 -1.81 12.68
C VAL A 272 -33.45 -0.96 12.85
N TRP A 273 -33.57 0.36 12.75
CA TRP A 273 -32.46 1.31 12.91
C TRP A 273 -31.99 1.38 14.36
N ASP A 274 -32.91 1.38 15.32
CA ASP A 274 -32.56 1.33 16.75
C ASP A 274 -31.83 0.03 17.09
N SER A 275 -32.28 -1.09 16.54
CA SER A 275 -31.60 -2.39 16.69
C SER A 275 -30.22 -2.41 16.03
N LEU A 276 -30.07 -1.78 14.86
CA LEU A 276 -28.79 -1.66 14.17
C LEU A 276 -27.80 -0.82 14.99
N GLU A 277 -28.22 0.32 15.54
CA GLU A 277 -27.39 1.18 16.38
C GLU A 277 -26.84 0.44 17.60
N VAL A 278 -27.70 -0.34 18.26
CA VAL A 278 -27.28 -1.15 19.42
C VAL A 278 -26.32 -2.28 19.02
N VAL A 279 -26.54 -2.92 17.86
CA VAL A 279 -25.68 -4.01 17.36
C VAL A 279 -24.30 -3.50 16.96
N ILE A 280 -24.24 -2.31 16.36
CA ILE A 280 -22.98 -1.71 15.91
C ILE A 280 -22.13 -1.23 17.09
N LYS A 281 -22.78 -0.79 18.16
CA LYS A 281 -22.07 -0.38 19.36
C LYS A 281 -21.22 -1.53 19.88
N ASP A 282 -19.95 -1.25 20.12
CA ASP A 282 -18.97 -2.24 20.58
C ASP A 282 -18.64 -3.38 19.58
N HIS A 283 -19.04 -3.27 18.31
CA HIS A 283 -18.68 -4.23 17.27
C HIS A 283 -17.71 -3.60 16.27
N PRO A 284 -16.39 -3.82 16.42
CA PRO A 284 -15.41 -3.22 15.54
C PRO A 284 -15.53 -3.75 14.10
N VAL A 285 -15.23 -2.91 13.13
CA VAL A 285 -15.10 -3.28 11.72
C VAL A 285 -13.68 -3.05 11.26
N MET A 286 -13.22 -3.82 10.29
CA MET A 286 -11.90 -3.65 9.70
C MET A 286 -12.02 -2.93 8.37
N LEU A 287 -11.22 -1.88 8.17
CA LEU A 287 -11.07 -1.19 6.90
C LEU A 287 -9.77 -1.61 6.23
N ASN A 288 -9.83 -1.81 4.92
CA ASN A 288 -8.67 -2.14 4.09
C ASN A 288 -8.65 -1.31 2.81
N ARG A 289 -7.49 -0.77 2.45
CA ARG A 289 -7.23 -0.17 1.14
C ARG A 289 -6.22 -1.01 0.36
N ALA A 290 -6.55 -1.37 -0.86
CA ALA A 290 -5.62 -2.00 -1.79
C ALA A 290 -4.78 -0.92 -2.53
N PRO A 291 -3.46 -1.15 -2.74
CA PRO A 291 -2.68 -2.31 -2.33
C PRO A 291 -2.29 -2.29 -0.84
N THR A 292 -2.38 -3.42 -0.17
CA THR A 292 -1.94 -3.55 1.23
C THR A 292 -0.43 -3.79 1.28
N LEU A 293 0.34 -2.71 1.47
CA LEU A 293 1.80 -2.74 1.43
C LEU A 293 2.43 -3.17 2.76
N HIS A 294 1.75 -2.88 3.88
CA HIS A 294 2.20 -3.19 5.23
C HIS A 294 0.99 -3.45 6.15
N ARG A 295 1.25 -3.90 7.38
CA ARG A 295 0.19 -4.30 8.31
C ARG A 295 -0.82 -3.19 8.64
N LEU A 296 -0.43 -1.91 8.61
CA LEU A 296 -1.33 -0.78 8.85
C LEU A 296 -2.29 -0.48 7.67
N GLY A 297 -2.15 -1.18 6.55
CA GLY A 297 -3.13 -1.17 5.45
C GLY A 297 -4.44 -1.88 5.78
N ILE A 298 -4.51 -2.56 6.95
CA ILE A 298 -5.74 -3.10 7.54
C ILE A 298 -5.78 -2.65 8.98
N GLN A 299 -6.80 -1.87 9.35
CA GLN A 299 -7.00 -1.39 10.72
C GLN A 299 -8.46 -1.55 11.13
N ALA A 300 -8.68 -1.75 12.42
CA ALA A 300 -10.01 -1.82 13.01
C ALA A 300 -10.47 -0.43 13.48
N PHE A 301 -11.76 -0.20 13.35
CA PHE A 301 -12.44 1.01 13.80
C PHE A 301 -13.78 0.66 14.43
N GLU A 302 -14.25 1.50 15.32
CA GLU A 302 -15.62 1.47 15.81
C GLU A 302 -16.52 2.21 14.81
N PRO A 303 -17.53 1.56 14.21
CA PRO A 303 -18.37 2.20 13.20
C PRO A 303 -19.36 3.17 13.83
N VAL A 304 -19.51 4.32 13.19
CA VAL A 304 -20.56 5.31 13.46
C VAL A 304 -21.42 5.41 12.20
N LEU A 305 -22.73 5.36 12.36
CA LEU A 305 -23.65 5.46 11.23
C LEU A 305 -23.64 6.86 10.63
N VAL A 306 -23.49 6.93 9.32
CA VAL A 306 -23.50 8.19 8.57
C VAL A 306 -24.47 8.13 7.41
N GLU A 307 -25.01 9.29 7.05
CA GLU A 307 -25.83 9.44 5.85
C GLU A 307 -24.96 9.43 4.59
N GLY A 308 -25.60 9.07 3.47
CA GLY A 308 -24.91 8.95 2.19
C GLY A 308 -24.40 7.53 1.91
N ARG A 309 -23.54 7.39 0.90
CA ARG A 309 -23.02 6.10 0.43
C ARG A 309 -21.51 5.94 0.57
N ALA A 310 -20.83 6.99 1.00
CA ALA A 310 -19.38 6.99 1.18
C ALA A 310 -18.99 6.68 2.62
N ILE A 311 -17.90 5.93 2.78
CA ILE A 311 -17.28 5.65 4.07
C ILE A 311 -16.54 6.91 4.52
N LYS A 312 -16.77 7.39 5.73
CA LYS A 312 -15.98 8.47 6.31
C LYS A 312 -14.76 7.91 7.02
N LEU A 313 -13.59 8.44 6.63
CA LEU A 313 -12.31 8.04 7.21
C LEU A 313 -11.71 9.18 8.02
N HIS A 314 -11.12 8.84 9.17
CA HIS A 314 -10.40 9.80 10.01
C HIS A 314 -9.19 10.37 9.26
N PRO A 315 -8.98 11.71 9.23
CA PRO A 315 -7.91 12.33 8.45
C PRO A 315 -6.49 11.82 8.81
N LEU A 316 -6.21 11.59 10.09
CA LEU A 316 -4.89 11.11 10.53
C LEU A 316 -4.63 9.65 10.15
N ALA A 317 -5.65 8.85 9.88
CA ALA A 317 -5.50 7.47 9.42
C ALA A 317 -5.10 7.39 7.93
N CYS A 318 -5.33 8.43 7.14
CA CYS A 318 -5.05 8.43 5.69
C CYS A 318 -3.59 8.11 5.38
N THR A 319 -2.65 8.59 6.18
CA THR A 319 -1.22 8.33 5.99
C THR A 319 -0.88 6.85 6.09
N ALA A 320 -1.49 6.12 7.05
CA ALA A 320 -1.27 4.69 7.25
C ALA A 320 -1.81 3.86 6.07
N PHE A 321 -2.95 4.24 5.52
CA PHE A 321 -3.55 3.61 4.34
C PHE A 321 -2.97 4.09 3.02
N ASN A 322 -2.16 5.15 3.03
CA ASN A 322 -1.76 5.89 1.83
C ASN A 322 -2.98 6.24 0.98
N ALA A 323 -4.05 6.72 1.63
CA ALA A 323 -5.34 7.02 1.03
C ALA A 323 -5.49 8.53 0.78
N ASP A 324 -6.11 8.87 -0.33
CA ASP A 324 -6.58 10.21 -0.66
C ASP A 324 -8.07 10.18 -1.04
N PHE A 325 -8.67 11.35 -1.20
CA PHE A 325 -10.10 11.47 -1.41
C PHE A 325 -10.46 11.87 -2.86
N ASP A 326 -9.65 11.44 -3.81
CA ASP A 326 -9.82 11.66 -5.25
C ASP A 326 -10.70 10.61 -5.96
N GLY A 327 -11.31 9.70 -5.21
CA GLY A 327 -12.12 8.58 -5.70
C GLY A 327 -11.65 7.22 -5.20
N ASP A 328 -10.72 7.20 -4.27
CA ASP A 328 -10.27 5.97 -3.61
C ASP A 328 -11.42 5.22 -2.96
N GLN A 329 -11.34 3.89 -3.01
CA GLN A 329 -12.27 2.98 -2.38
C GLN A 329 -11.59 2.15 -1.31
N MET A 330 -12.33 1.85 -0.24
CA MET A 330 -11.90 0.93 0.80
C MET A 330 -12.89 -0.20 0.99
N ALA A 331 -12.36 -1.37 1.36
CA ALA A 331 -13.16 -2.51 1.77
C ALA A 331 -13.42 -2.48 3.27
N VAL A 332 -14.63 -2.90 3.65
CA VAL A 332 -15.06 -3.08 5.04
C VAL A 332 -15.26 -4.57 5.30
N HIS A 333 -14.76 -5.07 6.42
CA HIS A 333 -14.93 -6.45 6.86
C HIS A 333 -15.46 -6.48 8.29
N VAL A 334 -16.42 -7.37 8.55
CA VAL A 334 -17.03 -7.53 9.88
C VAL A 334 -16.48 -8.81 10.51
N PRO A 335 -15.73 -8.74 11.63
CA PRO A 335 -15.34 -9.92 12.39
C PRO A 335 -16.58 -10.54 13.05
N LEU A 336 -16.72 -11.87 12.93
CA LEU A 336 -17.95 -12.57 13.35
C LEU A 336 -17.83 -13.17 14.75
N SER A 337 -16.71 -13.84 15.06
CA SER A 337 -16.52 -14.49 16.36
C SER A 337 -16.10 -13.49 17.45
N ALA A 338 -16.34 -13.85 18.71
CA ALA A 338 -15.95 -13.03 19.85
C ALA A 338 -14.41 -12.88 19.93
N GLU A 339 -13.68 -13.93 19.59
CA GLU A 339 -12.21 -13.94 19.54
C GLU A 339 -11.72 -12.96 18.47
N ALA A 340 -12.28 -13.02 17.26
CA ALA A 340 -11.91 -12.11 16.17
C ALA A 340 -12.24 -10.64 16.52
N GLN A 341 -13.35 -10.38 17.19
CA GLN A 341 -13.70 -9.04 17.65
C GLN A 341 -12.74 -8.55 18.74
N ALA A 342 -12.33 -9.43 19.67
CA ALA A 342 -11.34 -9.10 20.68
C ALA A 342 -9.97 -8.77 20.07
N GLU A 343 -9.50 -9.58 19.12
CA GLU A 343 -8.26 -9.30 18.37
C GLU A 343 -8.35 -7.98 17.60
N ALA A 344 -9.45 -7.73 16.91
CA ALA A 344 -9.68 -6.48 16.18
C ALA A 344 -9.60 -5.28 17.12
N ARG A 345 -10.20 -5.36 18.31
CA ARG A 345 -10.22 -4.27 19.29
C ARG A 345 -8.87 -4.07 19.99
N MET A 346 -8.20 -5.14 20.40
CA MET A 346 -6.97 -5.04 21.19
C MET A 346 -5.73 -4.80 20.33
N LEU A 347 -5.62 -5.50 19.18
CA LEU A 347 -4.42 -5.50 18.35
C LEU A 347 -4.52 -4.60 17.13
N MET A 348 -5.70 -4.51 16.50
CA MET A 348 -5.85 -3.87 15.19
C MET A 348 -6.50 -2.49 15.23
N LEU A 349 -7.00 -2.03 16.40
CA LEU A 349 -7.64 -0.73 16.51
C LEU A 349 -6.67 0.39 16.09
N ALA A 350 -7.16 1.34 15.30
CA ALA A 350 -6.34 2.42 14.77
C ALA A 350 -5.68 3.27 15.87
N ALA A 351 -6.40 3.49 16.98
CA ALA A 351 -5.87 4.20 18.15
C ALA A 351 -4.66 3.49 18.80
N ASN A 352 -4.53 2.17 18.67
CA ASN A 352 -3.41 1.40 19.22
C ASN A 352 -2.22 1.28 18.25
N ASN A 353 -2.40 1.65 16.97
CA ASN A 353 -1.42 1.48 15.92
C ASN A 353 -0.90 2.82 15.38
N LEU A 354 -0.42 3.68 16.28
CA LEU A 354 0.07 5.02 15.97
C LEU A 354 1.51 5.05 15.43
N LEU A 355 2.27 3.96 15.60
CA LEU A 355 3.69 3.87 15.25
C LEU A 355 3.92 3.05 13.98
N LYS A 356 4.89 3.48 13.17
CA LYS A 356 5.35 2.73 11.99
C LYS A 356 6.16 1.51 12.44
N PRO A 357 5.93 0.34 11.85
CA PRO A 357 6.71 -0.87 12.17
C PRO A 357 8.16 -0.83 11.65
N SER A 358 8.49 0.09 10.73
CA SER A 358 9.82 0.19 10.12
C SER A 358 10.84 0.91 11.00
N ASP A 359 10.45 2.03 11.61
CA ASP A 359 11.35 2.95 12.32
C ASP A 359 10.83 3.35 13.70
N GLY A 360 9.65 2.89 14.11
CA GLY A 360 9.04 3.22 15.39
C GLY A 360 8.56 4.66 15.53
N LYS A 361 8.62 5.47 14.47
CA LYS A 361 8.13 6.85 14.49
C LYS A 361 6.62 6.92 14.32
N PRO A 362 5.96 7.99 14.80
CA PRO A 362 4.54 8.17 14.58
C PRO A 362 4.17 8.17 13.09
N VAL A 363 3.12 7.42 12.74
CA VAL A 363 2.53 7.43 11.40
C VAL A 363 1.42 8.49 11.31
N THR A 364 0.71 8.70 12.42
CA THR A 364 -0.43 9.61 12.55
C THR A 364 0.04 11.01 12.94
N VAL A 365 0.58 11.73 11.98
CA VAL A 365 1.04 13.11 12.17
C VAL A 365 0.08 14.06 11.47
N PRO A 366 -0.33 15.18 12.11
CA PRO A 366 -1.13 16.20 11.46
C PRO A 366 -0.49 16.72 10.17
N THR A 367 -1.33 16.93 9.14
CA THR A 367 -0.91 17.34 7.80
C THR A 367 -1.82 18.44 7.26
N GLN A 368 -1.42 19.10 6.18
CA GLN A 368 -2.22 20.08 5.42
C GLN A 368 -2.85 21.17 6.33
N ASP A 369 -4.17 21.33 6.33
CA ASP A 369 -4.88 22.37 7.07
C ASP A 369 -4.67 22.31 8.58
N MET A 370 -4.42 21.10 9.13
CA MET A 370 -4.09 20.94 10.55
C MET A 370 -2.76 21.61 10.90
N VAL A 371 -1.78 21.55 9.98
CA VAL A 371 -0.48 22.23 10.16
C VAL A 371 -0.65 23.74 10.04
N ILE A 372 -1.44 24.23 9.06
CA ILE A 372 -1.72 25.65 8.88
C ILE A 372 -2.37 26.24 10.14
N GLY A 373 -3.39 25.58 10.69
CA GLY A 373 -4.05 26.03 11.89
C GLY A 373 -3.15 26.04 13.12
N SER A 374 -2.32 25.01 13.28
CA SER A 374 -1.34 24.93 14.39
C SER A 374 -0.24 25.99 14.24
N TYR A 375 0.23 26.24 13.03
CA TYR A 375 1.17 27.30 12.71
C TYR A 375 0.57 28.67 13.04
N TYR A 376 -0.67 28.92 12.58
CA TYR A 376 -1.39 30.16 12.85
C TYR A 376 -1.55 30.44 14.35
N LEU A 377 -1.90 29.42 15.15
CA LEU A 377 -2.02 29.58 16.61
C LEU A 377 -0.69 29.94 17.30
N THR A 378 0.42 29.45 16.79
CA THR A 378 1.73 29.56 17.47
C THR A 378 2.61 30.69 16.94
N MET A 379 2.26 31.29 15.81
CA MET A 379 2.99 32.42 15.25
C MET A 379 2.80 33.71 16.06
N ILE A 380 3.68 34.65 15.87
CA ILE A 380 3.53 36.03 16.33
C ILE A 380 3.31 36.93 15.11
N LYS A 381 2.38 37.84 15.18
CA LYS A 381 2.01 38.73 14.06
C LYS A 381 2.01 40.19 14.47
N GLU A 382 2.51 41.05 13.60
CA GLU A 382 2.48 42.49 13.77
C GLU A 382 1.08 43.10 13.53
N GLY A 383 0.83 44.27 14.09
CA GLY A 383 -0.36 45.08 13.81
C GLY A 383 -1.63 44.64 14.53
N GLU A 384 -1.54 43.64 15.41
CA GLU A 384 -2.66 43.23 16.27
C GLU A 384 -2.78 44.10 17.54
N PRO A 385 -3.96 44.22 18.15
CA PRO A 385 -4.13 44.91 19.41
C PRO A 385 -3.25 44.32 20.52
N GLY A 386 -2.78 45.18 21.45
CA GLY A 386 -2.04 44.71 22.62
C GLY A 386 -0.58 44.34 22.40
N GLN A 387 0.01 44.73 21.27
CA GLN A 387 1.44 44.56 21.00
C GLN A 387 2.32 45.19 22.09
N PRO A 388 3.51 44.64 22.33
CA PRO A 388 4.49 45.23 23.23
C PRO A 388 4.89 46.62 22.71
N LYS A 389 5.07 47.56 23.63
CA LYS A 389 5.57 48.88 23.36
C LYS A 389 7.07 48.95 23.57
N PHE A 390 7.75 49.73 22.73
CA PHE A 390 9.20 49.92 22.78
C PHE A 390 9.53 51.34 23.22
N TYR A 391 10.59 51.50 23.99
CA TYR A 391 11.01 52.79 24.56
C TYR A 391 12.53 52.92 24.39
N LYS A 392 13.01 54.17 24.25
CA LYS A 392 14.44 54.52 24.21
C LYS A 392 15.06 54.71 25.58
N ASP A 393 14.26 54.77 26.61
CA ASP A 393 14.70 55.08 27.98
C ASP A 393 14.18 53.99 28.95
N GLU A 394 14.97 53.70 29.97
CA GLU A 394 14.60 52.74 31.01
C GLU A 394 13.36 53.17 31.79
N ALA A 395 13.14 54.48 31.93
CA ALA A 395 11.96 55.06 32.56
C ALA A 395 10.67 54.93 31.71
N ARG A 396 10.77 54.41 30.46
CA ARG A 396 9.65 54.14 29.54
C ARG A 396 8.81 55.40 29.24
N THR A 397 9.46 56.53 29.04
CA THR A 397 8.79 57.80 28.72
C THR A 397 8.79 58.10 27.24
N GLN A 398 9.79 57.64 26.47
CA GLN A 398 9.92 57.88 25.04
C GLN A 398 9.52 56.62 24.24
N GLU A 399 8.25 56.54 23.85
CA GLU A 399 7.73 55.45 23.00
C GLU A 399 8.29 55.54 21.58
N VAL A 400 8.72 54.42 21.03
CA VAL A 400 9.28 54.28 19.68
C VAL A 400 8.47 53.28 18.90
N SER A 401 8.31 53.50 17.60
CA SER A 401 7.55 52.57 16.76
C SER A 401 8.33 51.25 16.58
N PHE A 402 7.60 50.16 16.47
CA PHE A 402 8.20 48.85 16.17
C PHE A 402 8.98 48.87 14.85
N ALA A 403 8.52 49.64 13.85
CA ALA A 403 9.18 49.76 12.55
C ALA A 403 10.59 50.36 12.68
N ASP A 404 10.76 51.35 13.56
CA ASP A 404 12.06 51.98 13.79
C ASP A 404 13.03 51.03 14.50
N VAL A 405 12.56 50.31 15.52
CA VAL A 405 13.35 49.31 16.24
C VAL A 405 13.82 48.18 15.29
N LYS A 406 12.91 47.70 14.46
CA LYS A 406 13.21 46.70 13.44
C LYS A 406 14.22 47.20 12.41
N ALA A 407 14.10 48.45 11.96
CA ALA A 407 15.03 49.03 11.01
C ALA A 407 16.44 49.18 11.59
N ASP A 408 16.54 49.52 12.88
CA ASP A 408 17.83 49.65 13.54
C ASP A 408 18.52 48.28 13.78
N ILE A 409 17.76 47.28 14.18
CA ILE A 409 18.29 45.92 14.39
C ILE A 409 18.72 45.29 13.06
N ASN A 410 17.96 45.48 11.99
CA ASN A 410 18.28 44.93 10.67
C ASN A 410 19.56 45.55 10.04
N LYS A 411 20.07 46.63 10.55
CA LYS A 411 21.36 47.19 10.11
C LYS A 411 22.56 46.28 10.46
N ASP A 412 22.40 45.42 11.44
CA ASP A 412 23.45 44.50 11.89
C ASP A 412 23.55 43.22 11.01
N PHE A 413 22.60 43.02 10.11
CA PHE A 413 22.59 41.87 9.20
C PHE A 413 23.09 42.26 7.80
N GLU A 414 24.09 41.55 7.30
CA GLU A 414 24.68 41.78 5.97
C GLU A 414 23.77 41.22 4.85
N ASP A 415 23.05 40.10 5.08
CA ASP A 415 22.18 39.47 4.10
C ASP A 415 20.71 39.89 4.33
N PRO A 416 20.03 40.44 3.31
CA PRO A 416 18.60 40.78 3.42
C PRO A 416 17.68 39.60 3.79
N ARG A 417 18.16 38.37 3.60
CA ARG A 417 17.42 37.15 3.98
C ARG A 417 17.40 36.92 5.49
N ASP A 418 18.37 37.47 6.20
CA ASP A 418 18.49 37.38 7.66
C ASP A 418 17.81 38.53 8.37
N TYR A 419 17.25 39.50 7.62
CA TYR A 419 16.51 40.61 8.19
C TYR A 419 15.33 40.12 9.03
N ILE A 420 15.18 40.75 10.20
CA ILE A 420 14.04 40.50 11.08
C ILE A 420 12.77 40.96 10.34
N SER A 421 12.16 40.04 9.60
CA SER A 421 10.87 40.25 8.92
C SER A 421 9.70 39.86 9.82
N ASN A 422 9.96 39.11 10.88
CA ASN A 422 8.96 38.54 11.78
C ASN A 422 9.15 39.06 13.22
N PRO A 423 8.11 39.65 13.85
CA PRO A 423 8.18 40.08 15.25
C PRO A 423 8.50 38.98 16.25
N ALA A 424 8.32 37.70 15.88
CA ALA A 424 8.69 36.59 16.70
C ALA A 424 10.19 36.61 17.09
N ILE A 425 11.06 36.94 16.14
CA ILE A 425 12.50 37.00 16.37
C ILE A 425 12.85 38.11 17.39
N LEU A 426 12.17 39.26 17.33
CA LEU A 426 12.34 40.32 18.33
C LEU A 426 11.89 39.90 19.73
N CYS A 427 10.91 39.00 19.84
CA CYS A 427 10.47 38.46 21.12
C CYS A 427 11.43 37.37 21.67
N GLU A 428 12.23 36.75 20.81
CA GLU A 428 13.27 35.78 21.20
C GLU A 428 14.55 36.47 21.72
N ILE A 429 14.77 37.78 21.37
CA ILE A 429 15.88 38.57 21.92
C ILE A 429 15.56 38.89 23.39
N SER A 430 16.46 38.60 24.30
CA SER A 430 16.26 38.90 25.71
C SER A 430 16.10 40.39 25.98
N GLU A 431 15.41 40.77 27.06
CA GLU A 431 15.25 42.19 27.43
C GLU A 431 16.63 42.84 27.72
N GLU A 432 17.56 42.06 28.25
CA GLU A 432 18.94 42.50 28.56
C GLU A 432 19.76 42.75 27.28
N GLU A 433 19.68 41.85 26.30
CA GLU A 433 20.37 42.00 25.02
C GLU A 433 19.80 43.19 24.22
N LEU A 434 18.47 43.36 24.21
CA LEU A 434 17.80 44.47 23.55
C LEU A 434 18.23 45.81 24.18
N ALA A 435 18.34 45.86 25.49
CA ALA A 435 18.78 47.07 26.22
C ALA A 435 20.29 47.36 26.05
N GLN A 436 21.13 46.36 26.19
CA GLN A 436 22.58 46.51 26.13
C GLN A 436 23.12 46.75 24.72
N LYS A 437 22.61 46.05 23.74
CA LYS A 437 23.12 46.10 22.37
C LYS A 437 22.45 47.20 21.53
N TYR A 438 21.14 47.41 21.69
CA TYR A 438 20.37 48.29 20.86
C TYR A 438 19.80 49.50 21.59
N GLY A 439 19.86 49.54 22.92
CA GLY A 439 19.34 50.69 23.70
C GLY A 439 17.84 50.81 23.73
N TYR A 440 17.11 49.71 23.50
CA TYR A 440 15.67 49.72 23.54
C TYR A 440 15.11 48.92 24.71
N TYR A 441 14.05 49.43 25.34
CA TYR A 441 13.34 48.78 26.44
C TYR A 441 11.95 48.38 25.99
N ARG A 442 11.49 47.19 26.38
CA ARG A 442 10.22 46.60 25.96
C ARG A 442 9.24 46.55 27.14
N SER A 443 7.97 46.86 26.89
CA SER A 443 6.90 46.76 27.88
C SER A 443 5.75 45.93 27.35
N TYR A 444 5.37 44.91 28.10
CA TYR A 444 4.24 44.03 27.79
C TYR A 444 3.03 44.40 28.66
N LYS A 445 1.81 44.17 28.13
CA LYS A 445 0.60 44.16 28.97
C LYS A 445 0.67 42.97 29.92
N LEU A 446 0.29 43.18 31.18
CA LEU A 446 0.27 42.16 32.23
C LEU A 446 -1.18 41.76 32.50
N TYR A 447 -1.42 40.47 32.56
CA TYR A 447 -2.70 39.85 32.90
C TYR A 447 -2.55 38.94 34.14
N ARG A 448 -3.59 38.97 34.98
CA ARG A 448 -3.62 38.24 36.25
C ARG A 448 -3.60 36.73 36.07
N ASP A 449 -4.32 36.23 35.06
CA ASP A 449 -4.42 34.81 34.75
C ASP A 449 -4.76 34.60 33.26
N LYS A 450 -4.87 33.33 32.87
CA LYS A 450 -5.22 32.93 31.51
C LYS A 450 -6.63 33.35 31.11
N ASP A 451 -7.56 33.39 32.06
CA ASP A 451 -8.97 33.69 31.79
C ASP A 451 -9.16 35.19 31.55
N GLU A 452 -8.48 36.06 32.30
CA GLU A 452 -8.45 37.48 32.03
C GLU A 452 -7.84 37.82 30.66
N ALA A 453 -6.75 37.16 30.31
CA ALA A 453 -6.12 37.30 29.00
C ALA A 453 -7.08 36.83 27.86
N MET A 454 -7.83 35.76 28.09
CA MET A 454 -8.84 35.29 27.15
C MET A 454 -10.03 36.26 27.03
N MET A 455 -10.48 36.88 28.13
CA MET A 455 -11.50 37.94 28.10
C MET A 455 -11.01 39.15 27.30
N ALA A 456 -9.76 39.57 27.53
CA ALA A 456 -9.16 40.69 26.79
C ALA A 456 -9.07 40.39 25.28
N TYR A 457 -8.82 39.13 24.91
CA TYR A 457 -8.88 38.69 23.52
C TYR A 457 -10.31 38.76 22.95
N GLN A 458 -11.32 38.33 23.70
CA GLN A 458 -12.72 38.36 23.28
C GLN A 458 -13.25 39.81 23.14
N GLU A 459 -12.79 40.72 23.99
CA GLU A 459 -13.08 42.16 23.91
C GLU A 459 -12.33 42.85 22.77
N GLY A 460 -11.34 42.20 22.14
CA GLY A 460 -10.52 42.78 21.10
C GLY A 460 -9.43 43.73 21.60
N SER A 461 -9.16 43.78 22.89
CA SER A 461 -8.08 44.59 23.49
C SER A 461 -6.70 43.92 23.45
N LEU A 462 -6.68 42.59 23.20
CA LEU A 462 -5.49 41.77 23.01
C LEU A 462 -5.65 40.93 21.73
N GLY A 463 -4.65 40.89 20.87
CA GLY A 463 -4.62 40.04 19.68
C GLY A 463 -4.25 38.59 20.02
N MET A 464 -4.65 37.65 19.17
CA MET A 464 -4.31 36.24 19.34
C MET A 464 -2.80 35.98 19.31
N HIS A 465 -2.09 36.73 18.48
CA HIS A 465 -0.66 36.58 18.22
C HIS A 465 0.19 37.64 18.96
N SER A 466 -0.43 38.48 19.76
CA SER A 466 0.26 39.52 20.52
C SER A 466 0.88 38.94 21.78
N PRO A 467 2.20 39.06 21.98
CA PRO A 467 2.86 38.57 23.20
C PRO A 467 2.47 39.46 24.40
N ALA A 468 2.13 38.81 25.50
CA ALA A 468 1.75 39.44 26.75
C ALA A 468 2.36 38.72 27.95
N LYS A 469 2.50 39.42 29.08
CA LYS A 469 2.89 38.85 30.37
C LYS A 469 1.64 38.27 31.05
N ILE A 470 1.61 36.97 31.24
CA ILE A 470 0.45 36.26 31.83
C ILE A 470 0.93 35.46 33.03
N ARG A 471 0.23 35.59 34.16
CA ARG A 471 0.52 34.79 35.33
C ARG A 471 -0.05 33.38 35.13
N VAL A 472 0.81 32.39 35.30
CA VAL A 472 0.47 30.96 35.27
C VAL A 472 0.67 30.40 36.66
N THR A 473 -0.33 29.66 37.12
CA THR A 473 -0.30 28.97 38.41
C THR A 473 -0.20 27.47 38.15
N ARG A 474 0.71 26.80 38.84
CA ARG A 474 0.94 25.35 38.75
C ARG A 474 1.18 24.77 40.15
N GLU A 475 0.76 23.55 40.35
CA GLU A 475 1.09 22.79 41.53
C GLU A 475 2.43 22.07 41.33
N VAL A 476 3.41 22.41 42.16
CA VAL A 476 4.75 21.84 42.14
C VAL A 476 5.06 21.35 43.56
N ASP A 477 5.35 20.04 43.70
CA ASP A 477 5.62 19.39 44.99
C ASP A 477 4.48 19.57 46.05
N GLY A 478 3.23 19.60 45.58
CA GLY A 478 2.05 19.79 46.44
C GLY A 478 1.86 21.23 46.93
N VAL A 479 2.66 22.20 46.43
CA VAL A 479 2.53 23.62 46.74
C VAL A 479 2.11 24.37 45.47
N THR A 480 1.07 25.19 45.60
CA THR A 480 0.61 26.05 44.48
C THR A 480 1.56 27.24 44.34
N LYS A 481 2.37 27.20 43.28
CA LYS A 481 3.27 28.30 42.91
C LYS A 481 2.75 29.05 41.69
N SER A 482 3.10 30.32 41.53
CA SER A 482 2.74 31.12 40.37
C SER A 482 3.93 31.91 39.87
N ALA A 483 4.06 31.99 38.53
CA ALA A 483 5.05 32.84 37.87
C ALA A 483 4.40 33.59 36.70
N VAL A 484 5.07 34.65 36.25
CA VAL A 484 4.65 35.41 35.09
C VAL A 484 5.49 35.00 33.89
N ILE A 485 4.85 34.49 32.86
CA ILE A 485 5.49 34.09 31.61
C ILE A 485 5.11 35.03 30.46
N ILE A 486 5.97 35.14 29.46
CA ILE A 486 5.69 35.85 28.22
C ILE A 486 5.17 34.86 27.20
N THR A 487 3.93 35.01 26.80
CA THR A 487 3.29 34.11 25.82
C THR A 487 2.19 34.81 25.04
N THR A 488 1.60 34.12 24.05
CA THR A 488 0.44 34.61 23.28
C THR A 488 -0.80 33.80 23.62
N ILE A 489 -1.98 34.37 23.38
CA ILE A 489 -3.25 33.65 23.53
C ILE A 489 -3.30 32.43 22.65
N GLY A 490 -2.81 32.49 21.40
CA GLY A 490 -2.77 31.36 20.49
C GLY A 490 -1.94 30.20 21.05
N ARG A 491 -0.77 30.47 21.66
CA ARG A 491 0.04 29.42 22.30
C ARG A 491 -0.63 28.82 23.53
N ILE A 492 -1.37 29.60 24.32
CA ILE A 492 -2.16 29.08 25.44
C ILE A 492 -3.23 28.10 24.94
N ILE A 493 -3.98 28.51 23.90
CA ILE A 493 -5.01 27.66 23.28
C ILE A 493 -4.40 26.37 22.74
N PHE A 494 -3.25 26.46 22.06
CA PHE A 494 -2.58 25.31 21.49
C PHE A 494 -2.06 24.33 22.56
N ASN A 495 -1.53 24.83 23.67
CA ASN A 495 -1.03 24.01 24.77
C ASN A 495 -2.13 23.40 25.63
N ASN A 496 -3.36 23.86 25.55
CA ASN A 496 -4.46 23.41 26.41
C ASN A 496 -4.68 21.87 26.39
N PRO A 497 -4.74 21.20 25.21
CA PRO A 497 -4.86 19.75 25.15
C PRO A 497 -3.54 19.00 25.34
N ILE A 498 -2.41 19.68 25.35
CA ILE A 498 -1.08 19.05 25.39
C ILE A 498 -0.63 18.87 26.84
N PRO A 499 -0.27 17.66 27.26
CA PRO A 499 0.34 17.44 28.56
C PRO A 499 1.60 18.29 28.74
N GLN A 500 1.77 18.88 29.93
CA GLN A 500 2.82 19.85 30.19
C GLN A 500 4.08 19.21 30.81
N ASP A 501 4.38 17.96 30.42
CA ASP A 501 5.51 17.12 30.91
C ASP A 501 6.20 16.33 29.78
N LEU A 502 6.08 16.83 28.54
CA LEU A 502 6.66 16.17 27.37
C LEU A 502 8.20 16.36 27.24
N GLY A 503 8.80 17.23 28.07
CA GLY A 503 10.23 17.44 28.10
C GLY A 503 10.78 18.33 27.00
N PHE A 504 9.97 19.23 26.42
CA PHE A 504 10.48 20.30 25.56
C PHE A 504 11.10 21.43 26.37
N VAL A 505 10.67 21.59 27.61
CA VAL A 505 11.17 22.58 28.57
C VAL A 505 11.91 21.84 29.67
N ASP A 506 13.13 22.29 29.99
CA ASP A 506 13.89 21.81 31.15
C ASP A 506 13.31 22.43 32.42
N ARG A 507 12.54 21.67 33.18
CA ARG A 507 11.86 22.12 34.38
C ARG A 507 12.75 22.00 35.64
N THR A 508 13.99 21.55 35.50
CA THR A 508 14.96 21.57 36.57
C THR A 508 15.55 22.97 36.79
N ASP A 509 15.47 23.82 35.74
CA ASP A 509 15.85 25.23 35.83
C ASP A 509 14.68 26.06 36.38
N PRO A 510 14.86 26.75 37.53
CA PRO A 510 13.82 27.60 38.12
C PRO A 510 13.32 28.71 37.20
N ALA A 511 14.11 29.15 36.22
CA ALA A 511 13.74 30.21 35.27
C ALA A 511 12.67 29.71 34.27
N HIS A 512 12.67 28.44 33.94
CA HIS A 512 11.80 27.82 32.93
C HIS A 512 10.72 26.88 33.51
N GLU A 513 10.64 26.74 34.83
CA GLU A 513 9.70 25.85 35.54
C GLU A 513 8.24 26.03 35.13
N PHE A 514 7.83 27.26 34.81
CA PHE A 514 6.46 27.66 34.47
C PHE A 514 6.18 27.81 32.97
N ASP A 515 7.19 27.72 32.14
CA ASP A 515 7.06 27.89 30.71
C ASP A 515 6.12 26.83 30.09
N LEU A 516 5.43 27.22 29.01
CA LEU A 516 4.59 26.31 28.25
C LEU A 516 5.49 25.32 27.49
N GLU A 517 5.07 24.04 27.41
CA GLU A 517 5.80 23.03 26.66
C GLU A 517 6.03 23.44 25.19
N VAL A 518 5.06 24.09 24.58
CA VAL A 518 5.18 24.59 23.22
C VAL A 518 5.20 26.12 23.26
N SER A 519 6.41 26.69 23.33
CA SER A 519 6.67 28.13 23.27
C SER A 519 7.17 28.62 21.92
N PHE A 520 7.42 27.71 20.97
CA PHE A 520 7.94 27.95 19.62
C PHE A 520 6.86 27.87 18.54
N VAL A 521 7.19 28.31 17.32
CA VAL A 521 6.29 28.19 16.16
C VAL A 521 6.21 26.75 15.68
N VAL A 522 5.01 26.21 15.58
CA VAL A 522 4.75 24.81 15.27
C VAL A 522 4.60 24.58 13.77
N LYS A 523 5.51 23.82 13.20
CA LYS A 523 5.50 23.32 11.81
C LYS A 523 5.29 21.79 11.81
N LYS A 524 5.22 21.17 10.64
CA LYS A 524 5.02 19.72 10.50
C LYS A 524 6.02 18.87 11.31
N LYS A 525 7.29 19.27 11.33
CA LYS A 525 8.34 18.54 12.06
C LYS A 525 8.09 18.56 13.58
N GLN A 526 7.73 19.72 14.12
CA GLN A 526 7.44 19.89 15.54
C GLN A 526 6.18 19.09 15.94
N LEU A 527 5.12 19.08 15.11
CA LEU A 527 3.93 18.23 15.36
C LEU A 527 4.30 16.75 15.44
N GLY A 528 5.20 16.29 14.57
CA GLY A 528 5.74 14.93 14.65
C GLY A 528 6.47 14.65 15.98
N GLN A 529 7.29 15.59 16.44
CA GLN A 529 8.01 15.49 17.71
C GLN A 529 7.07 15.51 18.92
N ILE A 530 6.01 16.34 18.89
CA ILE A 530 4.99 16.39 19.94
C ILE A 530 4.26 15.04 20.02
N ALA A 531 3.85 14.49 18.87
CA ALA A 531 3.21 13.19 18.82
C ALA A 531 4.13 12.07 19.35
N GLU A 532 5.39 12.05 18.93
CA GLU A 532 6.39 11.06 19.37
C GLU A 532 6.61 11.11 20.88
N ARG A 533 6.85 12.29 21.44
CA ARG A 533 7.06 12.46 22.89
C ARG A 533 5.80 12.12 23.69
N CYS A 534 4.63 12.52 23.20
CA CYS A 534 3.36 12.19 23.86
C CYS A 534 3.12 10.67 23.92
N ILE A 535 3.44 9.94 22.84
CA ILE A 535 3.34 8.47 22.83
C ILE A 535 4.34 7.85 23.80
N ASN A 536 5.58 8.35 23.83
CA ASN A 536 6.64 7.79 24.67
C ASN A 536 6.40 8.03 26.17
N VAL A 537 5.87 9.19 26.57
CA VAL A 537 5.66 9.55 27.97
C VAL A 537 4.31 9.03 28.49
N HIS A 538 3.23 9.23 27.75
CA HIS A 538 1.86 8.96 28.19
C HIS A 538 1.21 7.74 27.56
N GLY A 539 1.87 7.12 26.59
CA GLY A 539 1.31 5.98 25.86
C GLY A 539 0.29 6.36 24.78
N VAL A 540 -0.16 5.34 24.04
CA VAL A 540 -1.00 5.52 22.84
C VAL A 540 -2.41 6.05 23.11
N SER A 541 -2.98 5.72 24.29
CA SER A 541 -4.36 6.13 24.62
C SER A 541 -4.47 7.65 24.79
N ILE A 542 -3.61 8.25 25.62
CA ILE A 542 -3.59 9.70 25.84
C ILE A 542 -3.16 10.41 24.56
N ALA A 543 -2.15 9.89 23.87
CA ALA A 543 -1.69 10.46 22.62
C ALA A 543 -2.79 10.53 21.55
N SER A 544 -3.68 9.53 21.46
CA SER A 544 -4.80 9.55 20.52
C SER A 544 -5.76 10.71 20.80
N HIS A 545 -6.07 10.99 22.07
CA HIS A 545 -6.92 12.13 22.47
C HIS A 545 -6.25 13.48 22.19
N VAL A 546 -4.95 13.59 22.45
CA VAL A 546 -4.18 14.80 22.15
C VAL A 546 -4.16 15.06 20.65
N LEU A 547 -3.94 14.04 19.83
CA LEU A 547 -3.95 14.16 18.36
C LEU A 547 -5.33 14.55 17.82
N ASP A 548 -6.41 14.00 18.37
CA ASP A 548 -7.77 14.40 18.01
C ASP A 548 -8.06 15.86 18.36
N SER A 549 -7.55 16.33 19.49
CA SER A 549 -7.69 17.73 19.91
C SER A 549 -6.87 18.68 19.03
N ILE A 550 -5.62 18.30 18.70
CA ILE A 550 -4.78 19.07 17.77
C ILE A 550 -5.43 19.12 16.38
N LYS A 551 -5.98 18.01 15.90
CA LYS A 551 -6.76 17.96 14.66
C LYS A 551 -7.91 18.95 14.66
N ALA A 552 -8.75 18.91 15.70
CA ALA A 552 -9.92 19.78 15.83
C ALA A 552 -9.54 21.28 15.90
N GLN A 553 -8.51 21.60 16.68
CA GLN A 553 -7.96 22.97 16.74
C GLN A 553 -7.36 23.37 15.39
N GLY A 554 -6.59 22.50 14.75
CA GLY A 554 -5.97 22.77 13.46
C GLY A 554 -6.99 23.15 12.39
N TYR A 555 -8.05 22.39 12.23
CA TYR A 555 -9.13 22.74 11.28
C TYR A 555 -9.86 24.02 11.65
N LYS A 556 -10.21 24.19 12.92
CA LYS A 556 -10.89 25.42 13.39
C LYS A 556 -10.07 26.66 13.08
N TYR A 557 -8.80 26.66 13.45
CA TYR A 557 -7.95 27.83 13.30
C TYR A 557 -7.36 28.01 11.90
N SER A 558 -7.30 26.96 11.09
CA SER A 558 -7.08 27.09 9.65
C SER A 558 -8.21 27.90 8.99
N THR A 559 -9.45 27.61 9.35
CA THR A 559 -10.60 28.38 8.86
C THR A 559 -10.59 29.85 9.35
N VAL A 560 -10.27 30.05 10.63
CA VAL A 560 -10.18 31.41 11.22
C VAL A 560 -9.04 32.21 10.60
N SER A 561 -7.93 31.59 10.22
CA SER A 561 -6.77 32.24 9.62
C SER A 561 -7.10 32.90 8.29
N GLY A 562 -8.11 32.40 7.55
CA GLY A 562 -8.46 32.87 6.22
C GLY A 562 -7.32 32.73 5.20
N THR A 563 -6.34 31.86 5.46
CA THR A 563 -5.20 31.66 4.57
C THR A 563 -5.68 31.15 3.21
N THR A 564 -5.30 31.81 2.15
CA THR A 564 -5.69 31.49 0.77
C THR A 564 -4.53 31.71 -0.19
N VAL A 565 -4.65 31.23 -1.42
CA VAL A 565 -3.67 31.38 -2.49
C VAL A 565 -4.35 32.08 -3.65
N ALA A 566 -3.77 33.19 -4.10
CA ALA A 566 -4.21 33.93 -5.28
C ALA A 566 -3.31 33.59 -6.49
N VAL A 567 -3.83 33.83 -7.69
CA VAL A 567 -3.03 33.62 -8.92
C VAL A 567 -1.80 34.53 -8.95
N CYS A 568 -1.91 35.73 -8.36
CA CYS A 568 -0.81 36.71 -8.27
C CYS A 568 0.31 36.27 -7.32
N ASP A 569 0.07 35.29 -6.42
CA ASP A 569 1.10 34.77 -5.52
C ASP A 569 2.10 33.86 -6.25
N ALA A 570 1.75 33.42 -7.46
CA ALA A 570 2.65 32.68 -8.34
C ALA A 570 3.60 33.68 -9.03
N LEU A 571 4.68 34.01 -8.34
CA LEU A 571 5.68 34.94 -8.86
C LEU A 571 6.50 34.29 -9.99
N ILE A 572 6.57 34.97 -11.12
CA ILE A 572 7.41 34.55 -12.24
C ILE A 572 8.77 35.24 -12.07
N PRO A 573 9.87 34.46 -11.94
CA PRO A 573 11.22 35.04 -11.83
C PRO A 573 11.55 35.95 -13.03
N GLU A 574 12.08 37.13 -12.79
CA GLU A 574 12.45 38.07 -13.85
C GLU A 574 13.42 37.47 -14.87
N LYS A 575 14.36 36.66 -14.41
CA LYS A 575 15.36 35.97 -15.23
C LYS A 575 14.81 34.85 -16.12
N LYS A 576 13.51 34.49 -15.98
CA LYS A 576 12.91 33.39 -16.77
C LYS A 576 13.04 33.64 -18.28
N LYS A 577 12.78 34.88 -18.71
CA LYS A 577 12.87 35.25 -20.14
C LYS A 577 14.29 35.13 -20.67
N GLU A 578 15.28 35.51 -19.88
CA GLU A 578 16.71 35.40 -20.25
C GLU A 578 17.14 33.95 -20.40
N TYR A 579 16.79 33.10 -19.42
CA TYR A 579 17.11 31.66 -19.47
C TYR A 579 16.42 30.94 -20.63
N LEU A 580 15.16 31.30 -20.93
CA LEU A 580 14.47 30.73 -22.07
C LEU A 580 15.13 31.13 -23.39
N ALA A 581 15.48 32.42 -23.57
CA ALA A 581 16.15 32.89 -24.78
C ALA A 581 17.56 32.31 -24.97
N GLU A 582 18.28 32.06 -23.87
CA GLU A 582 19.58 31.39 -23.91
C GLU A 582 19.44 29.91 -24.30
N ALA A 583 18.44 29.22 -23.69
CA ALA A 583 18.16 27.83 -24.01
C ALA A 583 17.70 27.65 -25.46
N GLU A 584 16.82 28.51 -25.97
CA GLU A 584 16.39 28.51 -27.38
C GLU A 584 17.57 28.66 -28.33
N LYS A 585 18.46 29.62 -28.06
CA LYS A 585 19.69 29.79 -28.90
C LYS A 585 20.56 28.54 -28.92
N LYS A 586 20.71 27.85 -27.77
CA LYS A 586 21.45 26.59 -27.67
C LYS A 586 20.78 25.48 -28.51
N VAL A 587 19.45 25.34 -28.35
CA VAL A 587 18.66 24.34 -29.09
C VAL A 587 18.70 24.62 -30.61
N ASP A 588 18.60 25.87 -31.01
CA ASP A 588 18.70 26.27 -32.42
C ASP A 588 20.09 25.93 -33.00
N GLY A 589 21.15 26.16 -32.24
CA GLY A 589 22.52 25.76 -32.64
C GLY A 589 22.68 24.23 -32.79
N ILE A 590 22.10 23.46 -31.86
CA ILE A 590 22.12 21.98 -31.94
C ILE A 590 21.28 21.50 -33.13
N THR A 591 20.10 22.11 -33.33
CA THR A 591 19.20 21.77 -34.46
C THR A 591 19.85 22.13 -35.80
N TYR A 592 20.57 23.25 -35.87
CA TYR A 592 21.38 23.62 -37.05
C TYR A 592 22.43 22.55 -37.37
N ASN A 593 23.22 22.15 -36.37
CA ASN A 593 24.24 21.10 -36.55
C ASN A 593 23.65 19.76 -37.01
N PHE A 594 22.46 19.40 -36.48
CA PHE A 594 21.74 18.21 -36.93
C PHE A 594 21.29 18.33 -38.40
N ASN A 595 20.69 19.45 -38.80
CA ASN A 595 20.18 19.66 -40.14
C ASN A 595 21.31 19.65 -41.19
N TYR A 596 22.53 20.05 -40.83
CA TYR A 596 23.71 19.98 -41.67
C TYR A 596 24.46 18.64 -41.59
N GLY A 597 23.96 17.68 -40.83
CA GLY A 597 24.51 16.33 -40.74
C GLY A 597 25.78 16.20 -39.88
N PHE A 598 26.10 17.20 -39.06
CA PHE A 598 27.28 17.16 -38.19
C PHE A 598 27.08 16.26 -36.97
N ILE A 599 25.82 16.03 -36.55
CA ILE A 599 25.45 15.19 -35.40
C ILE A 599 24.31 14.25 -35.76
N THR A 600 24.28 13.08 -35.12
CA THR A 600 23.20 12.10 -35.25
C THR A 600 21.96 12.54 -34.48
N ASN A 601 20.81 11.87 -34.71
CA ASN A 601 19.57 12.16 -33.96
C ASN A 601 19.68 11.80 -32.47
N GLU A 602 20.47 10.78 -32.12
CA GLU A 602 20.74 10.40 -30.74
C GLU A 602 21.57 11.45 -30.01
N GLU A 603 22.65 11.94 -30.67
CA GLU A 603 23.46 13.02 -30.12
C GLU A 603 22.69 14.33 -30.00
N ARG A 604 21.83 14.66 -30.98
CA ARG A 604 20.92 15.81 -30.91
C ARG A 604 19.99 15.71 -29.67
N SER A 605 19.35 14.54 -29.49
CA SER A 605 18.43 14.31 -28.36
C SER A 605 19.18 14.42 -27.03
N SER A 606 20.38 13.82 -26.93
CA SER A 606 21.20 13.88 -25.72
C SER A 606 21.71 15.30 -25.40
N ALA A 607 21.99 16.11 -26.43
CA ALA A 607 22.48 17.47 -26.27
C ALA A 607 21.37 18.47 -25.93
N VAL A 608 20.11 18.19 -26.30
CA VAL A 608 18.94 19.03 -25.99
C VAL A 608 18.45 18.77 -24.56
N ILE A 609 18.55 17.53 -24.04
CA ILE A 609 18.20 17.16 -22.66
C ILE A 609 19.28 17.64 -21.71
#